data_e688c0fb3a0dbdc46ebcabaa127e4f46
#
_entry.id   e688c0fb3a0dbdc46ebcabaa127e4f46
#
_cell.length_a   1.000
_cell.length_b   1.000
_cell.length_c   1.000
_cell.angle_alpha   90.00
_cell.angle_beta   90.00
_cell.angle_gamma   90.00
#
_symmetry.space_group_name_H-M   'P 1'
#
loop_
_entity.id
_entity.type
_entity.pdbx_description
1 polymer ?
#
loop_
_entity_poly.entity_id
_entity_poly.type
_entity_poly.pdbx_seq_one_letter_code
_entity_poly.pdbx_strand_id
1 'polypeptide(L)'
;SCALKANGAVACWGLAPFLGTEAQRAGPFVSVSAGSATHTCGLKADGTVGCWGGNGNGQSSPPAGQFLSVSAGEYHSCGLRTDGSVACWGNSANGRLGTEAERAGPFVSVSAGQYQTCAVRTNGNAFCWGAIGEDDGQATAPAGTFLSVSAAYNHSCGLKSDGSIACWGRNTFGQSTVPAGSYLSVAAGGFHSCGLKSDGSIACWGGNFDGQLGT
;
A
#
# COMPACT_ATOMS: atom_id res chain seq x y z
N SER A 1 0.45 -12.66 7.34
CA SER A 1 0.45 -12.72 5.87
C SER A 1 -0.83 -13.36 5.35
N CYS A 2 -1.29 -12.95 4.15
CA CYS A 2 -2.47 -13.52 3.49
C CYS A 2 -2.21 -13.65 1.98
N ALA A 3 -2.83 -14.65 1.36
CA ALA A 3 -2.80 -14.87 -0.08
C ALA A 3 -4.18 -15.23 -0.61
N LEU A 4 -4.46 -14.80 -1.84
CA LEU A 4 -5.68 -15.12 -2.57
C LEU A 4 -5.53 -16.50 -3.23
N LYS A 5 -6.53 -17.37 -3.02
CA LYS A 5 -6.63 -18.66 -3.70
C LYS A 5 -7.33 -18.51 -5.06
N ALA A 6 -7.11 -19.47 -5.96
CA ALA A 6 -7.75 -19.49 -7.28
C ALA A 6 -9.30 -19.50 -7.24
N ASN A 7 -9.90 -20.00 -6.16
CA ASN A 7 -11.35 -19.99 -5.94
C ASN A 7 -11.89 -18.70 -5.30
N GLY A 8 -11.07 -17.66 -5.16
CA GLY A 8 -11.46 -16.38 -4.56
C GLY A 8 -11.48 -16.36 -3.03
N ALA A 9 -11.21 -17.46 -2.35
CA ALA A 9 -11.04 -17.47 -0.89
C ALA A 9 -9.64 -16.98 -0.49
N VAL A 10 -9.49 -16.46 0.74
CA VAL A 10 -8.21 -15.98 1.26
C VAL A 10 -7.65 -16.95 2.29
N ALA A 11 -6.40 -17.36 2.10
CA ALA A 11 -5.60 -18.07 3.10
C ALA A 11 -4.74 -17.07 3.87
N CYS A 12 -4.79 -17.13 5.21
CA CYS A 12 -3.95 -16.32 6.07
C CYS A 12 -3.16 -17.20 7.04
N TRP A 13 -1.93 -16.78 7.35
CA TRP A 13 -1.04 -17.45 8.31
C TRP A 13 -0.26 -16.42 9.13
N GLY A 14 0.18 -16.82 10.32
CA GLY A 14 0.87 -15.96 11.27
C GLY A 14 0.14 -15.88 12.61
N LEU A 15 0.12 -14.71 13.21
CA LEU A 15 -0.40 -14.47 14.55
C LEU A 15 -1.93 -14.63 14.60
N ALA A 16 -2.41 -15.62 15.34
CA ALA A 16 -3.80 -16.06 15.35
C ALA A 16 -4.88 -14.96 15.55
N PRO A 17 -4.73 -13.96 16.44
CA PRO A 17 -5.76 -12.94 16.64
C PRO A 17 -6.08 -12.08 15.41
N PHE A 18 -5.17 -12.06 14.42
CA PHE A 18 -5.27 -11.17 13.25
C PHE A 18 -5.62 -11.90 11.95
N LEU A 19 -5.80 -13.22 12.00
CA LEU A 19 -6.08 -14.01 10.80
C LEU A 19 -7.51 -13.87 10.29
N GLY A 20 -8.41 -13.32 11.08
CA GLY A 20 -9.85 -13.32 10.80
C GLY A 20 -10.48 -14.71 10.88
N THR A 21 -11.79 -14.77 10.84
CA THR A 21 -12.54 -16.04 10.82
C THR A 21 -12.56 -16.63 9.39
N GLU A 22 -12.82 -17.91 9.28
CA GLU A 22 -12.99 -18.58 7.99
C GLU A 22 -14.13 -17.94 7.18
N ALA A 23 -15.24 -17.59 7.82
CA ALA A 23 -16.35 -16.91 7.17
C ALA A 23 -15.97 -15.53 6.59
N GLN A 24 -15.12 -14.75 7.28
CA GLN A 24 -14.64 -13.47 6.77
C GLN A 24 -13.75 -13.63 5.52
N ARG A 25 -13.05 -14.76 5.39
CA ARG A 25 -12.11 -15.09 4.31
C ARG A 25 -12.72 -15.94 3.20
N ALA A 26 -13.97 -16.39 3.33
CA ALA A 26 -14.65 -17.31 2.41
C ALA A 26 -15.25 -16.63 1.15
N GLY A 27 -15.21 -15.31 1.06
CA GLY A 27 -15.87 -14.56 -0.02
C GLY A 27 -15.19 -14.69 -1.38
N PRO A 28 -15.88 -14.31 -2.47
CA PRO A 28 -15.26 -14.24 -3.78
C PRO A 28 -14.39 -12.98 -3.88
N PHE A 29 -13.23 -12.99 -3.23
CA PHE A 29 -12.27 -11.90 -3.33
C PHE A 29 -11.52 -11.94 -4.66
N VAL A 30 -11.18 -10.76 -5.20
CA VAL A 30 -10.38 -10.57 -6.42
C VAL A 30 -8.99 -10.03 -6.10
N SER A 31 -8.82 -9.40 -4.93
CA SER A 31 -7.51 -9.00 -4.41
C SER A 31 -7.50 -8.97 -2.89
N VAL A 32 -6.30 -9.02 -2.31
CA VAL A 32 -6.09 -8.94 -0.87
C VAL A 32 -4.88 -8.05 -0.58
N SER A 33 -4.98 -7.22 0.45
CA SER A 33 -3.91 -6.38 0.97
C SER A 33 -3.78 -6.61 2.47
N ALA A 34 -2.62 -7.14 2.88
CA ALA A 34 -2.30 -7.35 4.28
C ALA A 34 -1.52 -6.15 4.81
N GLY A 35 -2.03 -5.50 5.82
CA GLY A 35 -1.33 -4.44 6.53
C GLY A 35 -0.15 -4.98 7.34
N SER A 36 0.83 -4.12 7.59
CA SER A 36 2.09 -4.53 8.23
C SER A 36 1.95 -4.93 9.69
N ALA A 37 0.88 -4.51 10.41
CA ALA A 37 0.74 -4.81 11.82
C ALA A 37 -0.34 -5.88 12.13
N THR A 38 -1.61 -5.58 11.90
CA THR A 38 -2.65 -6.34 12.59
C THR A 38 -3.88 -6.68 11.76
N HIS A 39 -4.06 -6.14 10.56
CA HIS A 39 -5.30 -6.30 9.79
C HIS A 39 -5.03 -6.60 8.32
N THR A 40 -6.06 -7.06 7.65
CA THR A 40 -6.06 -7.38 6.22
C THR A 40 -7.37 -6.91 5.61
N CYS A 41 -7.31 -6.38 4.40
CA CYS A 41 -8.49 -6.02 3.61
C CYS A 41 -8.49 -6.77 2.28
N GLY A 42 -9.65 -7.16 1.82
CA GLY A 42 -9.86 -7.79 0.52
C GLY A 42 -10.94 -7.07 -0.27
N LEU A 43 -10.71 -6.92 -1.57
CA LEU A 43 -11.70 -6.45 -2.53
C LEU A 43 -12.49 -7.65 -3.06
N LYS A 44 -13.81 -7.59 -3.02
CA LYS A 44 -14.69 -8.61 -3.57
C LYS A 44 -15.03 -8.34 -5.02
N ALA A 45 -15.52 -9.37 -5.71
CA ALA A 45 -15.93 -9.29 -7.11
C ALA A 45 -17.07 -8.29 -7.38
N ASP A 46 -17.91 -8.01 -6.36
CA ASP A 46 -18.99 -7.02 -6.42
C ASP A 46 -18.51 -5.57 -6.16
N GLY A 47 -17.19 -5.37 -5.98
CA GLY A 47 -16.59 -4.07 -5.68
C GLY A 47 -16.65 -3.67 -4.22
N THR A 48 -17.27 -4.45 -3.32
CA THR A 48 -17.25 -4.16 -1.89
C THR A 48 -15.95 -4.61 -1.24
N VAL A 49 -15.58 -3.98 -0.12
CA VAL A 49 -14.39 -4.31 0.65
C VAL A 49 -14.78 -5.04 1.94
N GLY A 50 -14.10 -6.12 2.24
CA GLY A 50 -14.17 -6.81 3.52
C GLY A 50 -12.82 -6.76 4.22
N CYS A 51 -12.78 -6.36 5.49
CA CYS A 51 -11.56 -6.35 6.28
C CYS A 51 -11.72 -7.20 7.53
N TRP A 52 -10.60 -7.72 8.05
CA TRP A 52 -10.55 -8.53 9.27
C TRP A 52 -9.24 -8.33 10.02
N GLY A 53 -9.19 -8.81 11.25
CA GLY A 53 -8.06 -8.64 12.16
C GLY A 53 -8.27 -7.49 13.14
N GLY A 54 -7.18 -6.81 13.50
CA GLY A 54 -7.21 -5.70 14.46
C GLY A 54 -8.10 -4.54 14.01
N ASN A 55 -8.90 -4.01 14.92
CA ASN A 55 -9.84 -2.92 14.64
C ASN A 55 -9.89 -1.85 15.75
N GLY A 56 -8.86 -1.78 16.58
CA GLY A 56 -8.82 -0.81 17.69
C GLY A 56 -8.88 0.66 17.25
N ASN A 57 -8.52 0.96 16.02
CA ASN A 57 -8.62 2.29 15.41
C ASN A 57 -9.70 2.39 14.32
N GLY A 58 -10.51 1.36 14.11
CA GLY A 58 -11.48 1.31 13.00
C GLY A 58 -10.86 0.90 11.65
N GLN A 59 -9.61 0.44 11.60
CA GLN A 59 -8.89 0.10 10.36
C GLN A 59 -9.49 -1.08 9.60
N SER A 60 -10.26 -1.93 10.27
CA SER A 60 -10.99 -3.06 9.66
C SER A 60 -12.49 -2.78 9.45
N SER A 61 -12.92 -1.51 9.55
CA SER A 61 -14.32 -1.08 9.35
C SER A 61 -14.43 -0.25 8.05
N PRO A 62 -14.43 -0.90 6.87
CA PRO A 62 -14.50 -0.18 5.61
C PRO A 62 -15.84 0.56 5.46
N PRO A 63 -15.85 1.77 4.88
CA PRO A 63 -17.08 2.46 4.55
C PRO A 63 -17.83 1.74 3.42
N ALA A 64 -19.14 1.93 3.38
CA ALA A 64 -19.95 1.43 2.27
C ALA A 64 -19.55 2.09 0.94
N GLY A 65 -19.72 1.36 -0.15
CA GLY A 65 -19.45 1.83 -1.51
C GLY A 65 -18.75 0.78 -2.35
N GLN A 66 -18.48 1.14 -3.60
CA GLN A 66 -17.76 0.29 -4.55
C GLN A 66 -16.35 0.82 -4.79
N PHE A 67 -15.40 -0.10 -4.83
CA PHE A 67 -13.98 0.17 -4.93
C PHE A 67 -13.37 -0.59 -6.10
N LEU A 68 -12.30 0.00 -6.67
CA LEU A 68 -11.44 -0.61 -7.69
C LEU A 68 -10.23 -1.31 -7.07
N SER A 69 -9.77 -0.81 -5.92
CA SER A 69 -8.64 -1.40 -5.19
C SER A 69 -8.72 -1.03 -3.71
N VAL A 70 -8.00 -1.79 -2.88
CA VAL A 70 -7.83 -1.51 -1.45
C VAL A 70 -6.38 -1.71 -1.05
N SER A 71 -5.89 -0.84 -0.17
CA SER A 71 -4.56 -0.92 0.44
C SER A 71 -4.67 -0.83 1.95
N ALA A 72 -4.16 -1.83 2.65
CA ALA A 72 -4.05 -1.86 4.10
C ALA A 72 -2.66 -1.39 4.52
N GLY A 73 -2.60 -0.30 5.26
CA GLY A 73 -1.40 0.22 5.89
C GLY A 73 -1.14 -0.43 7.26
N GLU A 74 -0.46 0.27 8.16
CA GLU A 74 -0.22 -0.25 9.51
C GLU A 74 -1.44 -0.06 10.43
N TYR A 75 -1.99 1.15 10.49
CA TYR A 75 -3.10 1.53 11.39
C TYR A 75 -4.30 2.11 10.65
N HIS A 76 -4.27 2.15 9.33
CA HIS A 76 -5.34 2.67 8.49
C HIS A 76 -5.41 1.88 7.19
N SER A 77 -6.51 2.03 6.49
CA SER A 77 -6.71 1.46 5.17
C SER A 77 -7.24 2.54 4.23
N CYS A 78 -6.95 2.40 2.95
CA CYS A 78 -7.49 3.27 1.91
C CYS A 78 -8.01 2.45 0.74
N GLY A 79 -9.09 2.88 0.12
CA GLY A 79 -9.64 2.27 -1.09
C GLY A 79 -9.85 3.32 -2.18
N LEU A 80 -9.49 2.96 -3.40
CA LEU A 80 -9.79 3.73 -4.61
C LEU A 80 -11.22 3.42 -5.02
N ARG A 81 -12.08 4.44 -5.07
CA ARG A 81 -13.48 4.29 -5.48
C ARG A 81 -13.63 4.28 -7.02
N THR A 82 -14.77 3.82 -7.48
CA THR A 82 -15.11 3.79 -8.92
C THR A 82 -15.21 5.17 -9.57
N ASP A 83 -15.43 6.22 -8.78
CA ASP A 83 -15.44 7.62 -9.24
C ASP A 83 -14.04 8.26 -9.27
N GLY A 84 -12.99 7.49 -8.92
CA GLY A 84 -11.62 7.96 -8.86
C GLY A 84 -11.24 8.67 -7.56
N SER A 85 -12.16 8.85 -6.62
CA SER A 85 -11.84 9.37 -5.29
C SER A 85 -11.23 8.30 -4.39
N VAL A 86 -10.54 8.71 -3.32
CA VAL A 86 -9.99 7.81 -2.32
C VAL A 86 -10.77 7.91 -1.02
N ALA A 87 -11.20 6.78 -0.46
CA ALA A 87 -11.73 6.71 0.89
C ALA A 87 -10.69 6.07 1.81
N CYS A 88 -10.35 6.73 2.92
CA CYS A 88 -9.46 6.18 3.95
C CYS A 88 -10.21 6.05 5.28
N TRP A 89 -9.90 5.01 6.04
CA TRP A 89 -10.49 4.70 7.35
C TRP A 89 -9.46 4.13 8.31
N GLY A 90 -9.74 4.24 9.60
CA GLY A 90 -8.83 3.80 10.65
C GLY A 90 -8.25 4.96 11.45
N ASN A 91 -7.01 4.84 11.88
CA ASN A 91 -6.31 5.85 12.69
C ASN A 91 -6.08 7.14 11.89
N SER A 92 -6.53 8.28 12.43
CA SER A 92 -6.38 9.61 11.80
C SER A 92 -5.12 10.37 12.22
N ALA A 93 -4.33 9.85 13.17
CA ALA A 93 -3.11 10.52 13.61
C ALA A 93 -2.15 10.78 12.44
N ASN A 94 -1.29 11.78 12.59
CA ASN A 94 -0.30 12.17 11.58
C ASN A 94 -0.90 12.57 10.21
N GLY A 95 -2.20 12.86 10.13
CA GLY A 95 -2.87 13.24 8.88
C GLY A 95 -2.99 12.12 7.84
N ARG A 96 -2.73 10.85 8.20
CA ARG A 96 -2.65 9.71 7.26
C ARG A 96 -3.94 9.42 6.50
N LEU A 97 -5.10 9.81 7.03
CA LEU A 97 -6.36 9.67 6.32
C LEU A 97 -6.57 10.75 5.25
N GLY A 98 -5.82 11.83 5.30
CA GLY A 98 -5.99 12.98 4.42
C GLY A 98 -7.30 13.76 4.66
N THR A 99 -7.35 14.96 4.13
CA THR A 99 -8.55 15.78 4.06
C THR A 99 -9.46 15.34 2.90
N GLU A 100 -10.70 15.78 2.89
CA GLU A 100 -11.61 15.50 1.78
C GLU A 100 -11.08 16.05 0.46
N ALA A 101 -10.48 17.25 0.46
CA ALA A 101 -9.87 17.87 -0.73
C ALA A 101 -8.67 17.07 -1.28
N GLU A 102 -7.83 16.52 -0.40
CA GLU A 102 -6.70 15.68 -0.80
C GLU A 102 -7.15 14.38 -1.45
N ARG A 103 -8.27 13.82 -1.03
CA ARG A 103 -8.85 12.55 -1.50
C ARG A 103 -9.83 12.68 -2.65
N ALA A 104 -10.16 13.90 -3.07
CA ALA A 104 -11.20 14.16 -4.08
C ALA A 104 -10.84 13.70 -5.50
N GLY A 105 -9.60 13.24 -5.76
CA GLY A 105 -9.21 12.62 -7.04
C GLY A 105 -9.26 13.54 -8.27
N PRO A 106 -9.18 13.02 -9.49
CA PRO A 106 -9.24 11.60 -9.86
C PRO A 106 -7.89 10.89 -9.72
N PHE A 107 -7.92 9.75 -9.05
CA PHE A 107 -6.76 8.86 -8.85
C PHE A 107 -6.91 7.55 -9.63
N VAL A 108 -5.78 6.89 -9.91
CA VAL A 108 -5.72 5.59 -10.59
C VAL A 108 -5.08 4.51 -9.70
N SER A 109 -4.41 4.91 -8.62
CA SER A 109 -3.80 3.98 -7.67
C SER A 109 -3.71 4.63 -6.28
N VAL A 110 -3.73 3.81 -5.22
CA VAL A 110 -3.55 4.25 -3.83
C VAL A 110 -2.74 3.22 -3.06
N SER A 111 -1.87 3.70 -2.16
CA SER A 111 -1.09 2.87 -1.25
C SER A 111 -1.04 3.51 0.13
N ALA A 112 -1.44 2.76 1.15
CA ALA A 112 -1.40 3.16 2.55
C ALA A 112 -0.13 2.64 3.20
N GLY A 113 0.67 3.52 3.80
CA GLY A 113 1.88 3.20 4.55
C GLY A 113 1.64 3.18 6.07
N GLN A 114 2.67 3.52 6.84
CA GLN A 114 2.55 3.66 8.30
C GLN A 114 1.98 5.03 8.68
N TYR A 115 2.63 6.10 8.26
CA TYR A 115 2.31 7.48 8.61
C TYR A 115 1.71 8.29 7.45
N GLN A 116 1.86 7.80 6.20
CA GLN A 116 1.45 8.47 4.98
C GLN A 116 0.53 7.59 4.14
N THR A 117 -0.15 8.22 3.23
CA THR A 117 -0.83 7.58 2.09
C THR A 117 -0.34 8.23 0.81
N CYS A 118 -0.05 7.45 -0.21
CA CYS A 118 0.32 7.92 -1.54
C CYS A 118 -0.68 7.45 -2.59
N ALA A 119 -0.94 8.27 -3.59
CA ALA A 119 -1.83 7.96 -4.70
C ALA A 119 -1.24 8.51 -6.01
N VAL A 120 -1.61 7.93 -7.14
CA VAL A 120 -1.27 8.43 -8.47
C VAL A 120 -2.51 9.04 -9.09
N ARG A 121 -2.41 10.29 -9.54
CA ARG A 121 -3.48 10.99 -10.28
C ARG A 121 -3.56 10.50 -11.73
N THR A 122 -4.67 10.72 -12.39
CA THR A 122 -4.87 10.37 -13.82
C THR A 122 -3.87 11.04 -14.76
N ASN A 123 -3.27 12.17 -14.36
CA ASN A 123 -2.19 12.82 -15.12
C ASN A 123 -0.79 12.20 -14.85
N GLY A 124 -0.72 11.14 -14.06
CA GLY A 124 0.51 10.44 -13.68
C GLY A 124 1.27 11.06 -12.51
N ASN A 125 0.85 12.18 -11.95
CA ASN A 125 1.54 12.76 -10.80
C ASN A 125 1.28 11.94 -9.54
N ALA A 126 2.34 11.58 -8.82
CA ALA A 126 2.22 11.03 -7.47
C ALA A 126 1.85 12.15 -6.49
N PHE A 127 0.93 11.87 -5.60
CA PHE A 127 0.46 12.78 -4.56
C PHE A 127 0.37 12.01 -3.24
N CYS A 128 1.07 12.48 -2.21
CA CYS A 128 1.07 11.86 -0.90
C CYS A 128 0.58 12.84 0.16
N TRP A 129 0.03 12.31 1.24
CA TRP A 129 -0.42 13.08 2.40
C TRP A 129 -0.13 12.32 3.70
N GLY A 130 -0.22 13.00 4.81
CA GLY A 130 0.11 12.45 6.13
C GLY A 130 1.52 12.75 6.57
N ALA A 131 2.08 11.88 7.41
CA ALA A 131 3.42 11.99 8.02
C ALA A 131 3.63 13.22 8.91
N ILE A 132 2.57 13.90 9.34
CA ILE A 132 2.66 15.09 10.20
C ILE A 132 3.33 14.69 11.53
N GLY A 133 4.47 15.30 11.83
CA GLY A 133 5.29 15.00 13.01
C GLY A 133 6.25 13.81 12.87
N GLU A 134 6.18 13.06 11.76
CA GLU A 134 7.02 11.89 11.45
C GLU A 134 7.55 11.97 10.01
N ASP A 135 7.88 13.18 9.56
CA ASP A 135 8.24 13.44 8.16
C ASP A 135 9.74 13.28 7.92
N ASP A 136 10.11 12.18 7.29
CA ASP A 136 11.44 11.94 6.69
C ASP A 136 11.43 12.28 5.17
N GLY A 137 10.42 13.01 4.68
CA GLY A 137 10.20 13.31 3.27
C GLY A 137 9.32 12.27 2.54
N GLN A 138 8.80 11.25 3.23
CA GLN A 138 8.02 10.16 2.63
C GLN A 138 6.67 10.60 2.05
N ALA A 139 6.14 11.74 2.49
CA ALA A 139 4.93 12.35 1.92
C ALA A 139 5.22 13.40 0.83
N THR A 140 6.50 13.65 0.50
CA THR A 140 6.91 14.62 -0.52
C THR A 140 7.31 13.91 -1.81
N ALA A 141 6.32 13.56 -2.63
CA ALA A 141 6.57 12.83 -3.87
C ALA A 141 7.37 13.70 -4.87
N PRO A 142 8.39 13.13 -5.54
CA PRO A 142 9.13 13.86 -6.56
C PRO A 142 8.30 14.06 -7.84
N ALA A 143 8.68 15.02 -8.66
CA ALA A 143 8.08 15.22 -9.96
C ALA A 143 8.33 14.01 -10.89
N GLY A 144 7.37 13.72 -11.75
CA GLY A 144 7.46 12.62 -12.72
C GLY A 144 6.11 12.03 -13.04
N THR A 145 6.09 11.17 -14.06
CA THR A 145 4.89 10.42 -14.45
C THR A 145 4.99 9.00 -13.92
N PHE A 146 4.14 8.68 -12.96
CA PHE A 146 4.08 7.41 -12.26
C PHE A 146 2.91 6.56 -12.75
N LEU A 147 3.12 5.24 -12.80
CA LEU A 147 2.10 4.22 -13.05
C LEU A 147 1.50 3.71 -11.73
N SER A 148 2.34 3.58 -10.71
CA SER A 148 1.93 3.09 -9.39
C SER A 148 2.85 3.62 -8.29
N VAL A 149 2.37 3.57 -7.05
CA VAL A 149 3.13 3.93 -5.85
C VAL A 149 3.00 2.84 -4.79
N SER A 150 4.03 2.71 -3.97
CA SER A 150 4.06 1.83 -2.79
C SER A 150 4.57 2.63 -1.60
N ALA A 151 3.69 2.87 -0.63
CA ALA A 151 4.01 3.57 0.62
C ALA A 151 4.36 2.55 1.71
N ALA A 152 5.44 2.80 2.44
CA ALA A 152 5.97 1.93 3.49
C ALA A 152 5.98 2.63 4.88
N TYR A 153 6.98 2.39 5.72
CA TYR A 153 7.09 3.06 7.03
C TYR A 153 7.43 4.53 6.85
N ASN A 154 8.69 4.82 6.55
CA ASN A 154 9.22 6.18 6.44
C ASN A 154 9.79 6.47 5.05
N HIS A 155 9.43 5.66 4.05
CA HIS A 155 9.76 5.91 2.66
C HIS A 155 8.63 5.47 1.75
N SER A 156 8.65 5.93 0.53
CA SER A 156 7.71 5.57 -0.52
C SER A 156 8.47 5.35 -1.83
N CYS A 157 7.96 4.49 -2.67
CA CYS A 157 8.52 4.22 -3.99
C CYS A 157 7.44 4.32 -5.06
N GLY A 158 7.79 4.73 -6.26
CA GLY A 158 6.89 4.77 -7.39
C GLY A 158 7.55 4.22 -8.66
N LEU A 159 6.80 3.42 -9.40
CA LEU A 159 7.17 2.99 -10.74
C LEU A 159 6.79 4.08 -11.73
N LYS A 160 7.75 4.56 -12.51
CA LYS A 160 7.52 5.55 -13.57
C LYS A 160 7.12 4.90 -14.89
N SER A 161 6.54 5.72 -15.77
CA SER A 161 6.10 5.29 -17.10
C SER A 161 7.25 4.84 -18.02
N ASP A 162 8.48 5.26 -17.75
CA ASP A 162 9.69 4.85 -18.47
C ASP A 162 10.30 3.53 -17.93
N GLY A 163 9.66 2.90 -16.95
CA GLY A 163 10.13 1.68 -16.32
C GLY A 163 11.18 1.90 -15.22
N SER A 164 11.57 3.14 -14.93
CA SER A 164 12.44 3.43 -13.79
C SER A 164 11.62 3.49 -12.48
N ILE A 165 12.29 3.29 -11.35
CA ILE A 165 11.71 3.49 -10.01
C ILE A 165 12.32 4.77 -9.42
N ALA A 166 11.49 5.56 -8.75
CA ALA A 166 11.93 6.60 -7.84
C ALA A 166 11.44 6.27 -6.43
N CYS A 167 12.35 6.31 -5.44
CA CYS A 167 11.98 6.21 -4.04
C CYS A 167 12.34 7.52 -3.33
N TRP A 168 11.56 7.87 -2.29
CA TRP A 168 11.72 9.10 -1.53
C TRP A 168 11.40 8.87 -0.05
N GLY A 169 11.83 9.79 0.80
CA GLY A 169 11.76 9.65 2.25
C GLY A 169 13.04 9.09 2.82
N ARG A 170 12.92 8.39 3.95
CA ARG A 170 14.06 7.86 4.70
C ARG A 170 14.98 6.97 3.88
N ASN A 171 16.30 7.16 4.03
CA ASN A 171 17.31 6.39 3.29
C ASN A 171 18.50 5.94 4.19
N THR A 172 18.28 5.83 5.50
CA THR A 172 19.34 5.48 6.47
C THR A 172 19.99 4.12 6.18
N PHE A 173 19.22 3.20 5.59
CA PHE A 173 19.67 1.84 5.24
C PHE A 173 19.82 1.63 3.74
N GLY A 174 19.71 2.68 2.92
CA GLY A 174 19.72 2.57 1.47
C GLY A 174 18.36 2.16 0.85
N GLN A 175 17.27 2.17 1.63
CA GLN A 175 15.94 1.74 1.17
C GLN A 175 15.35 2.61 0.05
N SER A 176 15.82 3.84 -0.11
CA SER A 176 15.45 4.74 -1.20
C SER A 176 16.52 4.84 -2.30
N THR A 177 17.61 4.05 -2.22
CA THR A 177 18.69 4.01 -3.21
C THR A 177 18.42 2.91 -4.23
N VAL A 178 17.67 3.24 -5.27
CA VAL A 178 17.21 2.27 -6.28
C VAL A 178 18.37 1.77 -7.14
N PRO A 179 18.59 0.44 -7.27
CA PRO A 179 19.55 -0.10 -8.22
C PRO A 179 19.16 0.23 -9.67
N ALA A 180 20.16 0.38 -10.54
CA ALA A 180 19.90 0.61 -11.97
C ALA A 180 19.16 -0.58 -12.62
N GLY A 181 18.24 -0.27 -13.52
CA GLY A 181 17.47 -1.28 -14.23
C GLY A 181 16.15 -0.75 -14.76
N SER A 182 15.46 -1.58 -15.53
CA SER A 182 14.08 -1.37 -15.96
C SER A 182 13.17 -2.32 -15.18
N TYR A 183 12.07 -1.81 -14.66
CA TYR A 183 11.20 -2.49 -13.72
C TYR A 183 9.75 -2.54 -14.22
N LEU A 184 9.03 -3.58 -13.80
CA LEU A 184 7.59 -3.78 -14.06
C LEU A 184 6.73 -3.46 -12.83
N SER A 185 7.30 -3.56 -11.62
CA SER A 185 6.60 -3.22 -10.38
C SER A 185 7.60 -2.90 -9.26
N VAL A 186 7.10 -2.25 -8.21
CA VAL A 186 7.85 -1.96 -6.99
C VAL A 186 6.97 -2.23 -5.77
N ALA A 187 7.57 -2.78 -4.72
CA ALA A 187 6.99 -2.94 -3.39
C ALA A 187 7.96 -2.39 -2.34
N ALA A 188 7.49 -1.47 -1.51
CA ALA A 188 8.24 -0.94 -0.39
C ALA A 188 7.81 -1.64 0.90
N GLY A 189 8.77 -2.23 1.62
CA GLY A 189 8.61 -2.84 2.93
C GLY A 189 8.94 -1.86 4.06
N GLY A 190 9.14 -2.34 5.30
CA GLY A 190 9.46 -1.48 6.45
C GLY A 190 10.74 -0.67 6.23
N PHE A 191 11.86 -1.35 6.00
CA PHE A 191 13.20 -0.76 5.83
C PHE A 191 13.92 -1.19 4.56
N HIS A 192 13.23 -1.84 3.64
CA HIS A 192 13.74 -2.31 2.36
C HIS A 192 12.72 -2.08 1.24
N SER A 193 13.16 -2.21 0.02
CA SER A 193 12.30 -2.17 -1.16
C SER A 193 12.68 -3.28 -2.12
N CYS A 194 11.74 -3.78 -2.90
CA CYS A 194 11.97 -4.76 -3.94
C CYS A 194 11.31 -4.33 -5.25
N GLY A 195 11.96 -4.57 -6.36
CA GLY A 195 11.43 -4.32 -7.70
C GLY A 195 11.50 -5.57 -8.57
N LEU A 196 10.43 -5.87 -9.29
CA LEU A 196 10.42 -6.87 -10.34
C LEU A 196 10.98 -6.23 -11.61
N LYS A 197 12.08 -6.77 -12.13
CA LYS A 197 12.70 -6.29 -13.37
C LYS A 197 12.00 -6.83 -14.61
N SER A 198 12.22 -6.17 -15.73
CA SER A 198 11.67 -6.57 -17.03
C SER A 198 12.13 -7.92 -17.53
N ASP A 199 13.28 -8.42 -17.04
CA ASP A 199 13.80 -9.77 -17.33
C ASP A 199 13.21 -10.88 -16.44
N GLY A 200 12.27 -10.52 -15.53
CA GLY A 200 11.63 -11.43 -14.58
C GLY A 200 12.40 -11.64 -13.27
N SER A 201 13.60 -11.09 -13.12
CA SER A 201 14.35 -11.16 -11.87
C SER A 201 13.82 -10.15 -10.85
N ILE A 202 14.09 -10.41 -9.56
CA ILE A 202 13.76 -9.49 -8.46
C ILE A 202 15.05 -8.86 -7.94
N ALA A 203 15.05 -7.55 -7.78
CA ALA A 203 16.10 -6.82 -7.07
C ALA A 203 15.51 -6.23 -5.78
N CYS A 204 16.13 -6.52 -4.64
CA CYS A 204 15.79 -5.91 -3.36
C CYS A 204 16.96 -5.06 -2.86
N TRP A 205 16.64 -3.97 -2.14
CA TRP A 205 17.63 -3.03 -1.59
C TRP A 205 17.15 -2.43 -0.26
N GLY A 206 18.11 -1.93 0.53
CA GLY A 206 17.83 -1.35 1.85
C GLY A 206 18.32 -2.22 2.99
N GLY A 207 17.61 -2.18 4.13
CA GLY A 207 17.95 -2.95 5.33
C GLY A 207 17.81 -4.46 5.12
N ASN A 208 18.73 -5.23 5.70
CA ASN A 208 18.76 -6.70 5.61
C ASN A 208 18.94 -7.37 6.98
N PHE A 209 18.25 -6.85 8.00
CA PHE A 209 18.40 -7.31 9.39
C PHE A 209 17.93 -8.75 9.62
N ASP A 210 16.93 -9.19 8.84
CA ASP A 210 16.29 -10.50 8.95
C ASP A 210 16.38 -11.30 7.63
N GLY A 211 17.34 -10.96 6.74
CA GLY A 211 17.50 -11.62 5.45
C GLY A 211 16.47 -11.24 4.38
N GLN A 212 15.77 -10.10 4.56
CA GLN A 212 14.68 -9.67 3.69
C GLN A 212 15.11 -9.31 2.26
N LEU A 213 16.39 -9.21 1.97
CA LEU A 213 16.90 -9.00 0.61
C LEU A 213 17.11 -10.32 -0.16
N GLY A 214 16.90 -11.48 0.49
CA GLY A 214 17.01 -12.78 -0.14
C GLY A 214 18.45 -13.26 -0.38
N THR A 215 19.44 -12.74 0.37
CA THR A 215 20.86 -13.14 0.32
C THR A 215 21.30 -13.77 1.62
#